data_647c9c6431981257db8a59688216fb43
#
_entry.id   647c9c6431981257db8a59688216fb43
#
_cell.length_a   1.000
_cell.length_b   1.000
_cell.length_c   1.000
_cell.angle_alpha   90.00
_cell.angle_beta   90.00
_cell.angle_gamma   90.00
#
_symmetry.space_group_name_H-M   'P 1'
#
loop_
_entity.id
_entity.type
_entity.pdbx_description
1 polymer ?
#
loop_
_entity_poly.entity_id
_entity_poly.type
_entity_poly.pdbx_seq_one_letter_code
_entity_poly.pdbx_strand_id
1 'polypeptide(L)'
;MEKKVPLMSTKGHKVGNAVIGWRCLNYFFRKSTMLRKIMTATILAAAAMGVNAEDFYLKPAPKGMEMNLPVTVQKSFPNDKARIVFSTMSEAKDLATAQSEVNKTMADAQQSVKDFSSIAKIRNGGYYTQPIYTNPKKGEAPVITGWRARQNIIVETEDVNGVASLVQVGQQAKLVLENVSYSLSEEAKAAAQDQLSKDVIDALNKKAESIAVAMKVAPDALRIEKLNFNSFDFAPEGAVFAARAMGANAAFKTVETPVFEAGTSNLSMSVSAVLKTEGAE
;
A
#
# COMPACT_ATOMS: atom_id res chain seq x y z
N MET A 1 -12.47 42.01 42.30
CA MET A 1 -12.98 40.77 42.90
C MET A 1 -12.25 39.59 42.29
N GLU A 2 -11.12 39.23 42.91
CA GLU A 2 -10.26 38.09 42.54
C GLU A 2 -10.87 36.83 43.13
N LYS A 3 -11.08 35.81 42.32
CA LYS A 3 -11.35 34.43 42.80
C LYS A 3 -10.09 33.57 42.61
N LYS A 4 -9.45 33.29 43.73
CA LYS A 4 -8.36 32.30 43.89
C LYS A 4 -8.88 30.91 43.53
N VAL A 5 -8.11 30.17 42.72
CA VAL A 5 -8.24 28.75 42.46
C VAL A 5 -7.22 28.00 43.38
N PRO A 6 -7.60 26.96 44.11
CA PRO A 6 -6.68 26.26 44.97
C PRO A 6 -5.80 25.24 44.21
N LEU A 7 -4.53 25.21 44.51
CA LEU A 7 -3.54 24.21 44.10
C LEU A 7 -3.92 22.81 44.68
N MET A 8 -4.08 21.85 43.78
CA MET A 8 -4.18 20.45 44.17
C MET A 8 -2.80 19.80 44.15
N SER A 9 -2.42 19.32 45.33
CA SER A 9 -1.22 18.59 45.69
C SER A 9 -1.08 17.28 44.88
N THR A 10 0.00 17.12 44.15
CA THR A 10 0.39 15.86 43.51
C THR A 10 1.11 14.99 44.52
N LYS A 11 0.41 13.99 45.05
CA LYS A 11 1.04 12.86 45.79
C LYS A 11 1.78 11.97 44.80
N GLY A 12 3.10 11.90 44.95
CA GLY A 12 3.96 10.99 44.20
C GLY A 12 3.64 9.52 44.50
N HIS A 13 3.35 8.77 43.46
CA HIS A 13 3.30 7.31 43.51
C HIS A 13 4.72 6.80 43.25
N LYS A 14 5.30 6.23 44.28
CA LYS A 14 6.53 5.41 44.21
C LYS A 14 6.20 4.14 43.42
N VAL A 15 6.83 3.97 42.28
CA VAL A 15 6.85 2.71 41.55
C VAL A 15 7.76 1.75 42.32
N GLY A 16 7.16 0.73 42.91
CA GLY A 16 7.87 -0.32 43.61
C GLY A 16 8.71 -1.16 42.64
N ASN A 17 9.97 -1.31 42.96
CA ASN A 17 10.92 -2.21 42.31
C ASN A 17 10.39 -3.64 42.35
N ALA A 18 10.19 -4.23 41.19
CA ALA A 18 9.90 -5.65 41.02
C ALA A 18 11.16 -6.51 41.34
N VAL A 19 11.36 -6.83 42.60
CA VAL A 19 12.39 -7.78 43.10
C VAL A 19 11.70 -9.10 43.51
N ILE A 20 10.80 -9.61 42.68
CA ILE A 20 10.07 -10.87 42.97
C ILE A 20 10.52 -12.03 42.07
N GLY A 21 11.43 -11.83 41.13
CA GLY A 21 11.84 -12.90 40.20
C GLY A 21 12.93 -13.86 40.67
N TRP A 22 13.75 -13.48 41.66
CA TRP A 22 14.96 -14.25 42.01
C TRP A 22 14.83 -15.20 43.22
N ARG A 23 13.80 -15.07 44.01
CA ARG A 23 13.61 -15.96 45.19
C ARG A 23 12.89 -17.27 44.87
N CYS A 24 12.08 -17.34 43.86
CA CYS A 24 11.40 -18.58 43.45
C CYS A 24 12.30 -19.54 42.67
N LEU A 25 13.28 -19.04 41.93
CA LEU A 25 14.19 -19.89 41.14
C LEU A 25 15.19 -20.65 42.02
N ASN A 26 15.61 -20.09 43.17
CA ASN A 26 16.52 -20.73 44.08
C ASN A 26 15.88 -21.82 44.98
N TYR A 27 14.55 -21.85 45.11
CA TYR A 27 13.87 -22.87 45.90
C TYR A 27 13.67 -24.18 45.12
N PHE A 28 13.56 -24.13 43.83
CA PHE A 28 13.38 -25.31 42.99
C PHE A 28 14.71 -26.05 42.70
N PHE A 29 15.83 -25.34 42.71
CA PHE A 29 17.16 -25.94 42.45
C PHE A 29 17.78 -26.68 43.66
N ARG A 30 17.19 -26.57 44.87
CA ARG A 30 17.79 -27.13 46.09
C ARG A 30 17.37 -28.57 46.40
N LYS A 31 16.44 -29.17 45.63
CA LYS A 31 15.89 -30.52 45.92
C LYS A 31 16.19 -31.61 44.89
N SER A 32 16.97 -31.37 43.87
CA SER A 32 17.30 -32.44 42.91
C SER A 32 18.80 -32.55 42.69
N THR A 33 19.45 -33.29 43.54
CA THR A 33 20.86 -33.70 43.39
C THR A 33 21.12 -34.57 42.18
N MET A 34 20.08 -35.19 41.57
CA MET A 34 20.18 -35.97 40.34
C MET A 34 20.28 -35.07 39.09
N LEU A 35 19.57 -33.93 39.05
CA LEU A 35 19.60 -33.04 37.89
C LEU A 35 20.96 -32.33 37.71
N ARG A 36 21.67 -32.10 38.84
CA ARG A 36 23.02 -31.53 38.80
C ARG A 36 24.06 -32.49 38.21
N LYS A 37 23.91 -33.78 38.44
CA LYS A 37 24.84 -34.80 37.90
C LYS A 37 24.62 -35.03 36.40
N ILE A 38 23.40 -34.84 35.88
CA ILE A 38 23.09 -34.96 34.46
C ILE A 38 23.57 -33.71 33.70
N MET A 39 23.43 -32.50 34.23
CA MET A 39 23.92 -31.29 33.58
C MET A 39 25.46 -31.19 33.55
N THR A 40 26.15 -31.67 34.56
CA THR A 40 27.62 -31.69 34.54
C THR A 40 28.18 -32.76 33.61
N ALA A 41 27.48 -33.89 33.40
CA ALA A 41 27.88 -34.92 32.45
C ALA A 41 27.70 -34.49 31.00
N THR A 42 26.63 -33.73 30.68
CA THR A 42 26.41 -33.20 29.33
C THR A 42 27.37 -32.08 28.95
N ILE A 43 27.78 -31.23 29.88
CA ILE A 43 28.78 -30.20 29.62
C ILE A 43 30.20 -30.80 29.42
N LEU A 44 30.52 -31.88 30.16
CA LEU A 44 31.81 -32.56 29.96
C LEU A 44 31.85 -33.42 28.69
N ALA A 45 30.71 -33.96 28.24
CA ALA A 45 30.64 -34.72 27.00
C ALA A 45 30.73 -33.82 25.74
N ALA A 46 30.25 -32.57 25.80
CA ALA A 46 30.42 -31.60 24.72
C ALA A 46 31.88 -31.11 24.56
N ALA A 47 32.63 -31.08 25.64
CA ALA A 47 34.06 -30.75 25.60
C ALA A 47 34.94 -31.90 25.05
N ALA A 48 34.44 -33.14 25.02
CA ALA A 48 35.17 -34.28 24.48
C ALA A 48 34.96 -34.52 23.00
N MET A 49 34.02 -33.84 22.35
CA MET A 49 33.77 -33.96 20.89
C MET A 49 34.58 -33.01 20.04
N GLY A 50 35.56 -32.30 20.59
CA GLY A 50 36.56 -31.54 19.81
C GLY A 50 35.97 -30.64 18.73
N VAL A 51 34.77 -30.11 18.93
CA VAL A 51 34.20 -29.07 18.05
C VAL A 51 34.95 -27.79 18.38
N ASN A 52 36.09 -27.60 17.71
CA ASN A 52 36.81 -26.36 17.77
C ASN A 52 35.86 -25.28 17.29
N ALA A 53 35.57 -24.29 18.13
CA ALA A 53 34.78 -23.12 17.78
C ALA A 53 35.42 -22.31 16.61
N GLU A 54 36.62 -22.69 16.21
CA GLU A 54 37.36 -22.10 15.09
C GLU A 54 36.82 -22.56 13.71
N ASP A 55 36.10 -23.67 13.62
CA ASP A 55 35.59 -24.19 12.34
C ASP A 55 34.33 -23.46 11.83
N PHE A 56 33.75 -22.54 12.63
CA PHE A 56 32.64 -21.69 12.21
C PHE A 56 33.05 -20.39 11.52
N TYR A 57 34.35 -20.10 11.43
CA TYR A 57 34.79 -18.94 10.67
C TYR A 57 34.90 -19.30 9.19
N LEU A 58 34.13 -18.60 8.36
CA LEU A 58 34.30 -18.67 6.91
C LEU A 58 35.79 -18.42 6.61
N LYS A 59 36.42 -19.35 5.89
CA LYS A 59 37.79 -19.11 5.37
C LYS A 59 37.72 -17.87 4.48
N PRO A 60 38.85 -17.11 4.36
CA PRO A 60 38.90 -16.02 3.40
C PRO A 60 38.43 -16.50 2.04
N ALA A 61 37.64 -15.68 1.38
CA ALA A 61 37.06 -16.04 0.08
C ALA A 61 38.18 -16.37 -0.94
N PRO A 62 38.04 -17.48 -1.66
CA PRO A 62 39.03 -17.83 -2.70
C PRO A 62 39.04 -16.76 -3.81
N LYS A 63 40.18 -16.58 -4.46
CA LYS A 63 40.31 -15.70 -5.63
C LYS A 63 39.27 -16.09 -6.69
N GLY A 64 38.61 -15.08 -7.28
CA GLY A 64 37.69 -15.29 -8.39
C GLY A 64 36.32 -15.89 -7.96
N MET A 65 35.98 -15.88 -6.66
CA MET A 65 34.66 -16.30 -6.24
C MET A 65 33.60 -15.30 -6.75
N GLU A 66 32.60 -15.81 -7.41
CA GLU A 66 31.45 -15.05 -7.86
C GLU A 66 30.25 -15.25 -6.90
N MET A 67 29.53 -14.19 -6.63
CA MET A 67 28.41 -14.18 -5.72
C MET A 67 27.25 -13.38 -6.31
N ASN A 68 26.05 -13.96 -6.33
CA ASN A 68 24.84 -13.26 -6.75
C ASN A 68 24.17 -12.63 -5.53
N LEU A 69 23.99 -11.31 -5.55
CA LEU A 69 23.48 -10.51 -4.46
C LEU A 69 22.17 -9.81 -4.86
N PRO A 70 21.02 -10.37 -4.55
CA PRO A 70 19.74 -9.68 -4.74
C PRO A 70 19.49 -8.68 -3.61
N VAL A 71 18.98 -7.50 -3.97
CA VAL A 71 18.56 -6.46 -3.06
C VAL A 71 17.22 -5.91 -3.52
N THR A 72 16.30 -5.71 -2.59
CA THR A 72 15.00 -5.07 -2.84
C THR A 72 14.81 -3.94 -1.84
N VAL A 73 14.37 -2.81 -2.32
CA VAL A 73 13.97 -1.66 -1.51
C VAL A 73 12.50 -1.38 -1.78
N GLN A 74 11.76 -1.07 -0.72
CA GLN A 74 10.35 -0.69 -0.78
C GLN A 74 10.14 0.62 -0.02
N LYS A 75 9.30 1.50 -0.58
CA LYS A 75 8.98 2.79 0.02
C LYS A 75 7.56 3.20 -0.31
N SER A 76 6.92 3.89 0.65
CA SER A 76 5.58 4.47 0.48
C SER A 76 5.70 5.91 0.04
N PHE A 77 4.90 6.29 -0.95
CA PHE A 77 4.81 7.64 -1.49
C PHE A 77 3.36 8.15 -1.36
N PRO A 78 3.15 9.40 -0.95
CA PRO A 78 1.81 9.96 -0.87
C PRO A 78 1.20 10.06 -2.26
N ASN A 79 -0.07 9.66 -2.40
CA ASN A 79 -0.81 9.80 -3.65
C ASN A 79 -1.13 11.27 -3.91
N ASP A 80 -0.89 11.74 -5.11
CA ASP A 80 -1.07 13.11 -5.57
C ASP A 80 -2.07 13.25 -6.72
N LYS A 81 -2.69 12.14 -7.14
CA LYS A 81 -3.69 12.10 -8.21
C LYS A 81 -4.92 11.32 -7.77
N ALA A 82 -6.10 11.88 -8.03
CA ALA A 82 -7.37 11.21 -7.85
C ALA A 82 -8.02 10.91 -9.20
N ARG A 83 -8.72 9.79 -9.25
CA ARG A 83 -9.56 9.35 -10.38
C ARG A 83 -10.95 9.03 -9.85
N ILE A 84 -11.93 9.82 -10.29
CA ILE A 84 -13.33 9.73 -9.90
C ILE A 84 -14.09 9.18 -11.09
N VAL A 85 -14.89 8.16 -10.90
CA VAL A 85 -15.76 7.58 -11.93
C VAL A 85 -17.20 7.86 -11.57
N PHE A 86 -17.89 8.54 -12.45
CA PHE A 86 -19.31 8.78 -12.35
C PHE A 86 -20.07 8.09 -13.48
N SER A 87 -21.34 7.81 -13.25
CA SER A 87 -22.27 7.33 -14.26
C SER A 87 -23.57 8.09 -14.22
N THR A 88 -24.27 8.06 -15.34
CA THR A 88 -25.70 8.38 -15.42
C THR A 88 -26.42 7.33 -16.25
N MET A 89 -27.69 7.12 -15.97
CA MET A 89 -28.53 6.12 -16.63
C MET A 89 -29.94 6.66 -16.79
N SER A 90 -30.54 6.36 -17.93
CA SER A 90 -31.98 6.60 -18.17
C SER A 90 -32.67 5.40 -18.80
N GLU A 91 -33.93 5.22 -18.49
CA GLU A 91 -34.81 4.21 -19.04
C GLU A 91 -36.03 4.88 -19.68
N ALA A 92 -36.34 4.53 -20.94
CA ALA A 92 -37.49 5.03 -21.64
C ALA A 92 -38.13 3.95 -22.54
N LYS A 93 -39.34 4.22 -23.04
CA LYS A 93 -40.03 3.29 -23.93
C LYS A 93 -39.31 3.12 -25.26
N ASP A 94 -38.67 4.18 -25.73
CA ASP A 94 -37.89 4.18 -26.98
C ASP A 94 -36.43 4.52 -26.70
N LEU A 95 -35.57 4.04 -27.59
CA LEU A 95 -34.11 4.19 -27.49
C LEU A 95 -33.67 5.66 -27.59
N ALA A 96 -34.29 6.43 -28.49
CA ALA A 96 -33.89 7.81 -28.73
C ALA A 96 -34.12 8.71 -27.50
N THR A 97 -35.24 8.52 -26.80
CA THR A 97 -35.55 9.23 -25.56
C THR A 97 -34.55 8.88 -24.47
N ALA A 98 -34.26 7.57 -24.22
CA ALA A 98 -33.28 7.15 -23.25
C ALA A 98 -31.89 7.72 -23.50
N GLN A 99 -31.44 7.73 -24.77
CA GLN A 99 -30.18 8.30 -25.17
C GLN A 99 -30.14 9.81 -24.98
N SER A 100 -31.20 10.53 -25.38
CA SER A 100 -31.28 11.99 -25.26
C SER A 100 -31.16 12.47 -23.83
N GLU A 101 -31.83 11.78 -22.90
CA GLU A 101 -31.78 12.11 -21.47
C GLU A 101 -30.41 11.89 -20.86
N VAL A 102 -29.74 10.77 -21.18
CA VAL A 102 -28.36 10.49 -20.75
C VAL A 102 -27.39 11.52 -21.29
N ASN A 103 -27.50 11.84 -22.61
CA ASN A 103 -26.61 12.79 -23.28
C ASN A 103 -26.75 14.19 -22.67
N LYS A 104 -28.00 14.63 -22.40
CA LYS A 104 -28.24 15.93 -21.76
C LYS A 104 -27.67 15.99 -20.36
N THR A 105 -27.98 15.01 -19.50
CA THR A 105 -27.46 14.95 -18.13
C THR A 105 -25.95 14.95 -18.13
N MET A 106 -25.32 14.21 -19.05
CA MET A 106 -23.87 14.12 -19.15
C MET A 106 -23.23 15.43 -19.62
N ALA A 107 -23.83 16.13 -20.57
CA ALA A 107 -23.35 17.43 -21.03
C ALA A 107 -23.41 18.48 -19.91
N ASP A 108 -24.55 18.56 -19.21
CA ASP A 108 -24.73 19.47 -18.09
C ASP A 108 -23.72 19.19 -16.95
N ALA A 109 -23.49 17.92 -16.65
CA ALA A 109 -22.54 17.51 -15.63
C ALA A 109 -21.08 17.81 -16.01
N GLN A 110 -20.69 17.56 -17.26
CA GLN A 110 -19.35 17.90 -17.74
C GLN A 110 -19.09 19.42 -17.67
N GLN A 111 -20.10 20.22 -17.98
CA GLN A 111 -19.98 21.67 -17.83
C GLN A 111 -19.82 22.07 -16.37
N SER A 112 -20.65 21.55 -15.47
CA SER A 112 -20.56 21.85 -14.04
C SER A 112 -19.19 21.49 -13.43
N VAL A 113 -18.60 20.35 -13.83
CA VAL A 113 -17.26 19.94 -13.39
C VAL A 113 -16.19 20.88 -13.93
N LYS A 114 -16.28 21.29 -15.20
CA LYS A 114 -15.33 22.25 -15.80
C LYS A 114 -15.40 23.63 -15.15
N ASP A 115 -16.61 24.10 -14.84
CA ASP A 115 -16.81 25.39 -14.18
C ASP A 115 -16.27 25.38 -12.75
N PHE A 116 -16.35 24.22 -12.08
CA PHE A 116 -15.82 24.06 -10.71
C PHE A 116 -14.30 23.94 -10.69
N SER A 117 -13.70 23.21 -11.61
CA SER A 117 -12.26 22.93 -11.61
C SER A 117 -11.67 22.95 -13.01
N SER A 118 -10.85 23.98 -13.29
CA SER A 118 -10.13 24.10 -14.57
C SER A 118 -8.98 23.08 -14.72
N ILE A 119 -8.50 22.50 -13.62
CA ILE A 119 -7.42 21.52 -13.62
C ILE A 119 -7.93 20.08 -13.73
N ALA A 120 -9.23 19.86 -13.54
CA ALA A 120 -9.82 18.54 -13.69
C ALA A 120 -9.85 18.10 -15.16
N LYS A 121 -9.25 16.97 -15.46
CA LYS A 121 -9.27 16.35 -16.78
C LYS A 121 -10.47 15.42 -16.88
N ILE A 122 -11.38 15.70 -17.81
CA ILE A 122 -12.58 14.90 -18.03
C ILE A 122 -12.37 14.01 -19.25
N ARG A 123 -12.60 12.70 -19.08
CA ARG A 123 -12.60 11.72 -20.17
C ARG A 123 -13.94 10.99 -20.19
N ASN A 124 -14.47 10.77 -21.39
CA ASN A 124 -15.62 9.92 -21.55
C ASN A 124 -15.23 8.46 -21.25
N GLY A 125 -16.07 7.80 -20.48
CA GLY A 125 -16.00 6.37 -20.23
C GLY A 125 -16.85 5.58 -21.24
N GLY A 126 -17.34 4.40 -20.82
CA GLY A 126 -18.22 3.59 -21.65
C GLY A 126 -19.59 4.23 -21.85
N TYR A 127 -20.15 4.04 -23.06
CA TYR A 127 -21.54 4.34 -23.40
C TYR A 127 -22.23 3.03 -23.80
N TYR A 128 -23.34 2.71 -23.15
CA TYR A 128 -24.02 1.44 -23.32
C TYR A 128 -25.52 1.66 -23.49
N THR A 129 -26.10 0.90 -24.42
CA THR A 129 -27.56 0.83 -24.58
C THR A 129 -27.99 -0.63 -24.59
N GLN A 130 -29.10 -0.93 -23.94
CA GLN A 130 -29.64 -2.28 -23.91
C GLN A 130 -31.18 -2.25 -23.86
N PRO A 131 -31.85 -3.22 -24.52
CA PRO A 131 -33.29 -3.37 -24.41
C PRO A 131 -33.67 -3.89 -23.00
N ILE A 132 -34.83 -3.46 -22.54
CA ILE A 132 -35.49 -3.98 -21.33
C ILE A 132 -36.58 -4.93 -21.80
N TYR A 133 -36.57 -6.16 -21.28
CA TYR A 133 -37.53 -7.18 -21.65
C TYR A 133 -38.59 -7.40 -20.56
N THR A 134 -39.77 -7.88 -20.95
CA THR A 134 -40.73 -8.44 -20.01
C THR A 134 -40.12 -9.64 -19.29
N ASN A 135 -40.60 -9.92 -18.09
CA ASN A 135 -40.33 -11.20 -17.42
C ASN A 135 -41.39 -12.23 -17.90
N PRO A 136 -41.08 -13.09 -18.91
CA PRO A 136 -42.09 -13.93 -19.53
C PRO A 136 -42.60 -15.01 -18.57
N LYS A 137 -43.88 -15.36 -18.66
CA LYS A 137 -44.40 -16.58 -18.04
C LYS A 137 -43.89 -17.79 -18.78
N LYS A 138 -43.99 -18.97 -18.13
CA LYS A 138 -43.50 -20.23 -18.72
C LYS A 138 -44.18 -20.48 -20.09
N GLY A 139 -43.35 -20.46 -21.16
CA GLY A 139 -43.80 -20.69 -22.55
C GLY A 139 -44.02 -19.42 -23.39
N GLU A 140 -43.87 -18.23 -22.82
CA GLU A 140 -43.96 -16.98 -23.55
C GLU A 140 -42.53 -16.49 -23.95
N ALA A 141 -42.42 -15.87 -25.11
CA ALA A 141 -41.18 -15.24 -25.52
C ALA A 141 -41.02 -13.86 -24.84
N PRO A 142 -39.81 -13.43 -24.44
CA PRO A 142 -39.58 -12.10 -23.90
C PRO A 142 -39.86 -11.02 -24.95
N VAL A 143 -40.58 -9.96 -24.57
CA VAL A 143 -40.90 -8.80 -25.45
C VAL A 143 -40.16 -7.58 -24.89
N ILE A 144 -39.62 -6.76 -25.79
CA ILE A 144 -38.99 -5.48 -25.43
C ILE A 144 -40.05 -4.53 -24.91
N THR A 145 -39.89 -4.03 -23.68
CA THR A 145 -40.77 -3.06 -23.04
C THR A 145 -40.19 -1.66 -22.93
N GLY A 146 -38.91 -1.53 -23.16
CA GLY A 146 -38.19 -0.26 -23.08
C GLY A 146 -36.71 -0.40 -23.41
N TRP A 147 -36.03 0.68 -23.23
CA TRP A 147 -34.59 0.78 -23.48
C TRP A 147 -33.92 1.47 -22.30
N ARG A 148 -32.72 1.01 -21.97
CA ARG A 148 -31.83 1.62 -20.98
C ARG A 148 -30.59 2.14 -21.70
N ALA A 149 -30.25 3.41 -21.46
CA ALA A 149 -28.98 4.00 -21.85
C ALA A 149 -28.18 4.33 -20.59
N ARG A 150 -26.87 4.14 -20.64
CA ARG A 150 -25.94 4.47 -19.56
C ARG A 150 -24.66 5.03 -20.14
N GLN A 151 -24.10 6.04 -19.49
CA GLN A 151 -22.79 6.59 -19.82
C GLN A 151 -21.98 6.82 -18.56
N ASN A 152 -20.68 6.57 -18.64
CA ASN A 152 -19.73 6.87 -17.57
C ASN A 152 -18.84 8.03 -18.00
N ILE A 153 -18.40 8.84 -17.02
CA ILE A 153 -17.29 9.78 -17.17
C ILE A 153 -16.23 9.51 -16.12
N ILE A 154 -15.02 9.84 -16.47
CA ILE A 154 -13.85 9.75 -15.61
C ILE A 154 -13.32 11.16 -15.43
N VAL A 155 -13.23 11.60 -14.19
CA VAL A 155 -12.64 12.88 -13.80
C VAL A 155 -11.33 12.61 -13.10
N GLU A 156 -10.23 13.11 -13.62
CA GLU A 156 -8.90 13.01 -13.03
C GLU A 156 -8.45 14.39 -12.55
N THR A 157 -7.91 14.45 -11.35
CA THR A 157 -7.39 15.69 -10.76
C THR A 157 -6.17 15.42 -9.89
N GLU A 158 -5.26 16.37 -9.85
CA GLU A 158 -4.11 16.40 -8.93
C GLU A 158 -4.43 17.18 -7.65
N ASP A 159 -5.59 17.88 -7.60
CA ASP A 159 -6.12 18.42 -6.35
C ASP A 159 -6.84 17.31 -5.56
N VAL A 160 -6.08 16.55 -4.80
CA VAL A 160 -6.61 15.46 -3.98
C VAL A 160 -7.48 15.96 -2.84
N ASN A 161 -7.29 17.20 -2.39
CA ASN A 161 -8.10 17.81 -1.33
C ASN A 161 -9.45 18.28 -1.85
N GLY A 162 -9.56 18.64 -3.12
CA GLY A 162 -10.79 19.07 -3.78
C GLY A 162 -11.72 17.93 -4.18
N VAL A 163 -11.33 16.65 -4.00
CA VAL A 163 -12.09 15.47 -4.45
C VAL A 163 -13.51 15.44 -3.86
N ALA A 164 -13.68 15.71 -2.56
CA ALA A 164 -14.99 15.72 -1.92
C ALA A 164 -15.94 16.73 -2.57
N SER A 165 -15.44 17.91 -2.88
CA SER A 165 -16.21 18.97 -3.56
C SER A 165 -16.52 18.61 -5.00
N LEU A 166 -15.57 18.01 -5.73
CA LEU A 166 -15.82 17.47 -7.10
C LEU A 166 -16.90 16.38 -7.11
N VAL A 167 -16.88 15.49 -6.12
CA VAL A 167 -17.92 14.46 -5.95
C VAL A 167 -19.29 15.11 -5.71
N GLN A 168 -19.34 16.12 -4.84
CA GLN A 168 -20.58 16.87 -4.58
C GLN A 168 -21.12 17.55 -5.83
N VAL A 169 -20.27 18.22 -6.63
CA VAL A 169 -20.65 18.84 -7.90
C VAL A 169 -21.22 17.81 -8.87
N GLY A 170 -20.57 16.64 -9.04
CA GLY A 170 -21.06 15.57 -9.88
C GLY A 170 -22.42 15.05 -9.43
N GLN A 171 -22.64 14.87 -8.12
CA GLN A 171 -23.91 14.41 -7.55
C GLN A 171 -25.03 15.46 -7.72
N GLN A 172 -24.73 16.75 -7.55
CA GLN A 172 -25.68 17.85 -7.82
C GLN A 172 -26.09 17.89 -9.30
N ALA A 173 -25.19 17.53 -10.20
CA ALA A 173 -25.45 17.36 -11.63
C ALA A 173 -26.12 16.01 -11.97
N LYS A 174 -26.69 15.31 -11.01
CA LYS A 174 -27.42 14.03 -11.14
C LYS A 174 -26.54 12.86 -11.61
N LEU A 175 -25.24 12.92 -11.39
CA LEU A 175 -24.37 11.77 -11.59
C LEU A 175 -24.35 10.87 -10.35
N VAL A 176 -24.21 9.58 -10.58
CA VAL A 176 -23.98 8.57 -9.55
C VAL A 176 -22.48 8.36 -9.42
N LEU A 177 -21.94 8.46 -8.22
CA LEU A 177 -20.57 8.11 -7.93
C LEU A 177 -20.41 6.59 -7.98
N GLU A 178 -19.52 6.11 -8.85
CA GLU A 178 -19.19 4.69 -9.00
C GLU A 178 -17.95 4.33 -8.19
N ASN A 179 -16.89 5.14 -8.31
CA ASN A 179 -15.63 4.89 -7.66
C ASN A 179 -14.80 6.15 -7.49
N VAL A 180 -14.00 6.19 -6.42
CA VAL A 180 -12.88 7.11 -6.24
C VAL A 180 -11.64 6.28 -5.98
N SER A 181 -10.57 6.53 -6.71
CA SER A 181 -9.28 5.89 -6.52
C SER A 181 -8.17 6.92 -6.55
N TYR A 182 -7.12 6.66 -5.78
CA TYR A 182 -5.95 7.51 -5.70
C TYR A 182 -4.73 6.79 -6.24
N SER A 183 -3.80 7.53 -6.80
CA SER A 183 -2.55 7.03 -7.36
C SER A 183 -1.51 8.12 -7.38
N LEU A 184 -0.29 7.77 -7.75
CA LEU A 184 0.74 8.76 -8.11
C LEU A 184 0.49 9.30 -9.53
N SER A 185 0.77 10.59 -9.73
CA SER A 185 0.91 11.19 -11.06
C SER A 185 2.09 10.56 -11.81
N GLU A 186 2.21 10.79 -13.10
CA GLU A 186 3.36 10.29 -13.88
C GLU A 186 4.66 10.95 -13.42
N GLU A 187 4.60 12.22 -13.04
CA GLU A 187 5.72 12.99 -12.48
C GLU A 187 6.15 12.42 -11.13
N ALA A 188 5.20 12.15 -10.22
CA ALA A 188 5.50 11.55 -8.92
C ALA A 188 6.05 10.13 -9.05
N LYS A 189 5.55 9.34 -10.01
CA LYS A 189 6.09 8.01 -10.31
C LYS A 189 7.54 8.08 -10.80
N ALA A 190 7.84 9.00 -11.72
CA ALA A 190 9.20 9.18 -12.22
C ALA A 190 10.16 9.60 -11.10
N ALA A 191 9.76 10.57 -10.26
CA ALA A 191 10.55 11.00 -9.11
C ALA A 191 10.75 9.86 -8.09
N ALA A 192 9.72 9.06 -7.82
CA ALA A 192 9.79 7.90 -6.94
C ALA A 192 10.73 6.82 -7.51
N GLN A 193 10.70 6.59 -8.82
CA GLN A 193 11.60 5.65 -9.48
C GLN A 193 13.07 6.09 -9.39
N ASP A 194 13.34 7.37 -9.61
CA ASP A 194 14.69 7.92 -9.45
C ASP A 194 15.18 7.79 -8.01
N GLN A 195 14.31 8.04 -7.04
CA GLN A 195 14.67 7.89 -5.63
C GLN A 195 14.94 6.42 -5.28
N LEU A 196 14.07 5.49 -5.67
CA LEU A 196 14.26 4.05 -5.43
C LEU A 196 15.51 3.52 -6.11
N SER A 197 15.86 4.04 -7.29
CA SER A 197 17.10 3.68 -7.99
C SER A 197 18.34 4.04 -7.17
N LYS A 198 18.35 5.20 -6.51
CA LYS A 198 19.42 5.59 -5.59
C LYS A 198 19.41 4.71 -4.33
N ASP A 199 18.25 4.57 -3.72
CA ASP A 199 18.09 3.83 -2.45
C ASP A 199 18.52 2.35 -2.62
N VAL A 200 18.21 1.71 -3.76
CA VAL A 200 18.57 0.31 -4.02
C VAL A 200 20.07 0.13 -4.25
N ILE A 201 20.74 1.08 -4.89
CA ILE A 201 22.19 1.06 -5.07
C ILE A 201 22.90 1.29 -3.74
N ASP A 202 22.40 2.22 -2.91
CA ASP A 202 22.95 2.44 -1.57
C ASP A 202 22.78 1.21 -0.68
N ALA A 203 21.64 0.56 -0.74
CA ALA A 203 21.37 -0.69 -0.02
C ALA A 203 22.26 -1.84 -0.52
N LEU A 204 22.51 -1.91 -1.84
CA LEU A 204 23.43 -2.88 -2.44
C LEU A 204 24.86 -2.69 -1.94
N ASN A 205 25.38 -1.45 -1.96
CA ASN A 205 26.73 -1.13 -1.51
C ASN A 205 26.90 -1.47 -0.02
N LYS A 206 25.95 -1.07 0.85
CA LYS A 206 25.96 -1.42 2.28
C LYS A 206 25.95 -2.93 2.51
N LYS A 207 25.16 -3.66 1.72
CA LYS A 207 25.10 -5.12 1.84
C LYS A 207 26.37 -5.79 1.36
N ALA A 208 26.98 -5.30 0.27
CA ALA A 208 28.26 -5.77 -0.24
C ALA A 208 29.39 -5.54 0.78
N GLU A 209 29.45 -4.35 1.39
CA GLU A 209 30.40 -4.03 2.45
C GLU A 209 30.24 -4.95 3.67
N SER A 210 29.00 -5.17 4.12
CA SER A 210 28.69 -6.08 5.24
C SER A 210 29.15 -7.50 4.96
N ILE A 211 29.01 -7.96 3.71
CA ILE A 211 29.47 -9.29 3.27
C ILE A 211 31.00 -9.33 3.25
N ALA A 212 31.66 -8.30 2.73
CA ALA A 212 33.13 -8.23 2.72
C ALA A 212 33.70 -8.37 4.14
N VAL A 213 33.14 -7.63 5.09
CA VAL A 213 33.52 -7.70 6.51
C VAL A 213 33.29 -9.11 7.07
N ALA A 214 32.14 -9.73 6.81
CA ALA A 214 31.84 -11.08 7.28
C ALA A 214 32.77 -12.13 6.69
N MET A 215 33.20 -11.94 5.43
CA MET A 215 34.14 -12.82 4.73
C MET A 215 35.62 -12.54 5.05
N LYS A 216 35.89 -11.52 5.88
CA LYS A 216 37.24 -11.08 6.24
C LYS A 216 38.10 -10.70 5.00
N VAL A 217 37.44 -10.13 3.99
CA VAL A 217 38.11 -9.53 2.82
C VAL A 217 38.01 -8.01 2.90
N ALA A 218 38.97 -7.31 2.29
CA ALA A 218 38.89 -5.86 2.19
C ALA A 218 37.65 -5.45 1.39
N PRO A 219 36.92 -4.38 1.76
CA PRO A 219 35.71 -3.97 1.05
C PRO A 219 35.92 -3.72 -0.43
N ASP A 220 37.08 -3.19 -0.82
CA ASP A 220 37.51 -2.92 -2.18
C ASP A 220 37.88 -4.19 -2.97
N ALA A 221 38.09 -5.32 -2.28
CA ALA A 221 38.30 -6.62 -2.91
C ALA A 221 37.04 -7.25 -3.49
N LEU A 222 35.85 -6.72 -3.11
CA LEU A 222 34.56 -7.13 -3.69
C LEU A 222 34.13 -6.12 -4.74
N ARG A 223 34.23 -6.48 -6.03
CA ARG A 223 33.77 -5.64 -7.13
C ARG A 223 32.43 -6.09 -7.67
N ILE A 224 31.59 -5.12 -8.01
CA ILE A 224 30.34 -5.37 -8.77
C ILE A 224 30.78 -5.56 -10.24
N GLU A 225 30.68 -6.78 -10.75
CA GLU A 225 31.01 -7.13 -12.13
C GLU A 225 29.79 -6.94 -13.04
N LYS A 226 28.59 -7.22 -12.52
CA LYS A 226 27.34 -7.12 -13.28
C LYS A 226 26.21 -6.60 -12.39
N LEU A 227 25.40 -5.71 -12.94
CA LEU A 227 24.24 -5.17 -12.28
C LEU A 227 23.01 -5.36 -13.18
N ASN A 228 21.98 -6.01 -12.66
CA ASN A 228 20.71 -6.22 -13.36
C ASN A 228 19.59 -5.58 -12.53
N PHE A 229 18.88 -4.64 -13.12
CA PHE A 229 17.62 -4.15 -12.58
C PHE A 229 16.52 -5.11 -13.00
N ASN A 230 15.91 -5.81 -12.03
CA ASN A 230 15.00 -6.92 -12.32
C ASN A 230 13.55 -6.47 -12.46
N SER A 231 13.09 -5.61 -11.57
CA SER A 231 11.71 -5.13 -11.59
C SER A 231 11.58 -3.79 -10.89
N PHE A 232 10.66 -3.00 -11.41
CA PHE A 232 10.03 -1.89 -10.72
C PHE A 232 8.56 -2.27 -10.58
N ASP A 233 8.15 -2.63 -9.35
CA ASP A 233 6.79 -3.07 -9.08
C ASP A 233 6.01 -1.93 -8.42
N PHE A 234 4.84 -1.68 -8.98
CA PHE A 234 3.85 -0.76 -8.46
C PHE A 234 2.73 -1.58 -7.81
N ALA A 235 2.68 -1.60 -6.49
CA ALA A 235 1.54 -2.12 -5.75
C ALA A 235 0.73 -0.93 -5.21
N PRO A 236 -0.35 -0.53 -5.86
CA PRO A 236 -1.23 0.49 -5.30
C PRO A 236 -1.85 -0.09 -4.03
N GLU A 237 -1.53 0.48 -2.89
CA GLU A 237 -2.28 0.26 -1.66
C GLU A 237 -3.58 1.06 -1.78
N GLY A 238 -4.46 0.61 -2.70
CA GLY A 238 -5.73 1.25 -2.93
C GLY A 238 -6.69 0.92 -1.82
N ALA A 239 -7.02 1.89 -1.00
CA ALA A 239 -8.32 1.90 -0.34
C ALA A 239 -9.38 1.97 -1.45
N VAL A 240 -9.82 0.81 -1.94
CA VAL A 240 -11.00 0.71 -2.80
C VAL A 240 -12.19 1.00 -1.89
N PHE A 241 -12.59 2.24 -1.77
CA PHE A 241 -13.90 2.57 -1.25
C PHE A 241 -14.92 2.15 -2.30
N ALA A 242 -15.31 0.86 -2.29
CA ALA A 242 -16.53 0.44 -2.93
C ALA A 242 -17.68 1.13 -2.19
N ALA A 243 -18.24 2.17 -2.78
CA ALA A 243 -19.52 2.73 -2.34
C ALA A 243 -20.54 1.58 -2.45
N ARG A 244 -20.84 0.93 -1.33
CA ARG A 244 -21.98 0.00 -1.28
C ARG A 244 -23.20 0.83 -1.63
N ALA A 245 -23.79 0.55 -2.77
CA ALA A 245 -25.10 1.05 -3.14
C ALA A 245 -26.10 0.61 -2.06
N MET A 246 -26.34 1.47 -1.10
CA MET A 246 -27.47 1.33 -0.18
C MET A 246 -28.72 1.55 -1.01
N GLY A 247 -29.62 0.56 -0.95
CA GLY A 247 -30.80 0.44 -1.79
C GLY A 247 -31.59 1.76 -1.92
N ALA A 248 -32.03 1.99 -3.13
CA ALA A 248 -32.84 3.12 -3.55
C ALA A 248 -34.20 3.14 -2.84
N ASN A 249 -34.26 3.71 -1.64
CA ASN A 249 -35.48 4.17 -0.98
C ASN A 249 -35.13 4.99 0.27
N ALA A 250 -34.33 6.04 0.12
CA ALA A 250 -34.18 7.06 1.16
C ALA A 250 -34.47 8.42 0.56
N ALA A 251 -35.54 9.05 1.05
CA ALA A 251 -35.78 10.46 0.83
C ALA A 251 -34.48 11.23 1.07
N PHE A 252 -34.14 12.16 0.15
CA PHE A 252 -32.95 12.99 0.21
C PHE A 252 -32.90 13.79 1.52
N LYS A 253 -32.39 13.15 2.58
CA LYS A 253 -31.83 13.87 3.72
C LYS A 253 -30.46 14.35 3.27
N THR A 254 -30.10 15.55 3.67
CA THR A 254 -28.75 16.10 3.48
C THR A 254 -27.70 15.04 3.77
N VAL A 255 -27.09 14.51 2.72
CA VAL A 255 -26.01 13.52 2.86
C VAL A 255 -24.78 14.29 3.32
N GLU A 256 -24.22 13.90 4.46
CA GLU A 256 -22.95 14.44 4.92
C GLU A 256 -21.88 14.27 3.82
N THR A 257 -21.02 15.27 3.67
CA THR A 257 -19.95 15.22 2.66
C THR A 257 -19.03 14.04 2.98
N PRO A 258 -18.84 13.09 2.05
CA PRO A 258 -17.98 11.95 2.31
C PRO A 258 -16.53 12.41 2.53
N VAL A 259 -15.86 11.82 3.49
CA VAL A 259 -14.43 12.04 3.75
C VAL A 259 -13.62 11.12 2.84
N PHE A 260 -12.71 11.70 2.08
CA PHE A 260 -11.80 10.97 1.20
C PHE A 260 -10.36 11.25 1.64
N GLU A 261 -9.58 10.18 1.80
CA GLU A 261 -8.15 10.27 2.09
C GLU A 261 -7.36 9.70 0.92
N ALA A 262 -6.36 10.45 0.47
CA ALA A 262 -5.55 10.05 -0.68
C ALA A 262 -4.69 8.80 -0.42
N GLY A 263 -4.29 8.57 0.84
CA GLY A 263 -3.44 7.44 1.20
C GLY A 263 -2.06 7.47 0.54
N THR A 264 -1.41 6.31 0.50
CA THR A 264 -0.08 6.14 -0.09
C THR A 264 -0.07 5.00 -1.10
N SER A 265 0.92 5.03 -1.99
CA SER A 265 1.23 3.90 -2.89
C SER A 265 2.59 3.33 -2.52
N ASN A 266 2.68 2.00 -2.40
CA ASN A 266 3.93 1.31 -2.12
C ASN A 266 4.61 0.94 -3.44
N LEU A 267 5.84 1.40 -3.61
CA LEU A 267 6.67 1.05 -4.76
C LEU A 267 7.88 0.25 -4.28
N SER A 268 8.26 -0.72 -5.06
CA SER A 268 9.47 -1.51 -4.81
C SER A 268 10.36 -1.58 -6.03
N MET A 269 11.66 -1.62 -5.79
CA MET A 269 12.67 -1.82 -6.83
C MET A 269 13.63 -2.92 -6.39
N SER A 270 13.90 -3.84 -7.31
CA SER A 270 14.80 -4.96 -7.09
C SER A 270 15.96 -4.90 -8.06
N VAL A 271 17.15 -5.12 -7.53
CA VAL A 271 18.38 -5.26 -8.30
C VAL A 271 19.11 -6.55 -7.92
N SER A 272 19.75 -7.16 -8.87
CA SER A 272 20.65 -8.29 -8.64
C SER A 272 22.04 -7.93 -9.15
N ALA A 273 23.04 -8.02 -8.27
CA ALA A 273 24.43 -7.79 -8.61
C ALA A 273 25.21 -9.09 -8.59
N VAL A 274 26.14 -9.24 -9.52
CA VAL A 274 27.18 -10.26 -9.45
C VAL A 274 28.43 -9.57 -8.87
N LEU A 275 28.82 -10.03 -7.67
CA LEU A 275 30.05 -9.60 -7.00
C LEU A 275 31.15 -10.63 -7.29
N LYS A 276 32.37 -10.14 -7.50
CA LYS A 276 33.57 -10.97 -7.67
C LYS A 276 34.64 -10.56 -6.71
N THR A 277 35.30 -11.54 -6.10
CA THR A 277 36.50 -11.27 -5.28
C THR A 277 37.70 -11.10 -6.14
N GLU A 278 38.37 -9.91 -6.05
CA GLU A 278 39.72 -9.76 -6.54
C GLU A 278 40.72 -10.24 -5.47
N GLY A 279 41.63 -11.08 -5.83
CA GLY A 279 42.65 -11.53 -4.89
C GLY A 279 43.63 -10.41 -4.58
N ALA A 280 44.02 -10.28 -3.31
CA ALA A 280 45.26 -9.60 -3.00
C ALA A 280 46.43 -10.29 -3.76
N GLU A 281 47.21 -9.49 -4.51
CA GLU A 281 48.46 -9.94 -5.09
C GLU A 281 49.45 -10.36 -4.01
#